data_3ca27d010d7525a79d18f3208401b0fc
#
_entry.id   3ca27d010d7525a79d18f3208401b0fc
#
_cell.length_a   1.000
_cell.length_b   1.000
_cell.length_c   1.000
_cell.angle_alpha   90.00
_cell.angle_beta   90.00
_cell.angle_gamma   90.00
#
_symmetry.space_group_name_H-M   'P 1'
#
loop_
_entity.id
_entity.type
_entity.pdbx_description
1 polymer ?
#
loop_
_entity_poly.entity_id
_entity_poly.type
_entity_poly.pdbx_seq_one_letter_code
_entity_poly.pdbx_strand_id
1 'polypeptide(L)'
;MYRVLLIDDERLVLASLRRRIDWEACGFSVCGEAFNGKDGLSKIEELHPDLVFTDIRMPGISGLDLIGQAQKEFPSVRFVVISGYSEFEYAKRAIEYGVLGFCVKPFDEEEIHGLLRHIREQFDARRSRAERGSFSGSASFRPGDKPQKVDWELSDLGISPAEPKWILEILGEESGASEEDRPSGTRWWRLTAAGGRRFLLAGERADMDAETFFSGSRIPAGMSTPFYSGEELERAALEARVAAYGYFFGKPGFHRLQGKIEHEELTAVLRDLRSAFSARDLGGIQKAAETFRDGDFTIRDAFRFYNTAALLPQGEVLPLRDDYRGLTEPFPDIGALTGEVARVLCESAAALSGGSRSDVMRRILLYVNEHYDDPELGVGKISELFGFNQNYVSQMFKKSEQEGFTAYLTRVRMGHAIQLLRESDCQIREVGERCGYSDYFYFARVFRKYTGRSPGEYREEAREGRPEES
;
A
#
# COMPACT_ATOMS: atom_id res chain seq x y z
N MET A 1 -12.85 17.41 -29.07
CA MET A 1 -11.62 18.16 -28.75
C MET A 1 -11.60 18.37 -27.24
N TYR A 2 -10.47 18.15 -26.61
CA TYR A 2 -10.28 18.35 -25.17
C TYR A 2 -9.88 19.80 -24.87
N ARG A 3 -10.39 20.34 -23.77
CA ARG A 3 -10.21 21.76 -23.40
C ARG A 3 -8.96 21.96 -22.57
N VAL A 4 -8.10 22.90 -22.96
CA VAL A 4 -6.84 23.20 -22.27
C VAL A 4 -6.86 24.61 -21.70
N LEU A 5 -6.50 24.74 -20.41
CA LEU A 5 -6.23 26.02 -19.76
C LEU A 5 -4.72 26.19 -19.60
N LEU A 6 -4.20 27.36 -19.96
CA LEU A 6 -2.78 27.72 -19.82
C LEU A 6 -2.60 28.70 -18.66
N ILE A 7 -1.68 28.41 -17.73
CA ILE A 7 -1.44 29.24 -16.55
C ILE A 7 0.05 29.52 -16.40
N ASP A 8 0.44 30.79 -16.51
CA ASP A 8 1.81 31.25 -16.35
C ASP A 8 1.79 32.76 -16.07
N ASP A 9 2.60 33.28 -15.17
CA ASP A 9 2.69 34.71 -14.89
C ASP A 9 3.44 35.48 -15.99
N GLU A 10 4.19 34.78 -16.84
CA GLU A 10 4.88 35.33 -17.98
C GLU A 10 4.00 35.29 -19.24
N ARG A 11 3.38 36.43 -19.61
CA ARG A 11 2.52 36.55 -20.82
C ARG A 11 3.19 36.09 -22.10
N LEU A 12 4.50 36.27 -22.23
CA LEU A 12 5.26 35.85 -23.42
C LEU A 12 5.34 34.33 -23.53
N VAL A 13 5.40 33.61 -22.42
CA VAL A 13 5.37 32.14 -22.38
C VAL A 13 4.02 31.63 -22.86
N LEU A 14 2.92 32.17 -22.33
CA LEU A 14 1.56 31.82 -22.79
C LEU A 14 1.35 32.08 -24.28
N ALA A 15 1.77 33.26 -24.74
CA ALA A 15 1.69 33.59 -26.16
C ALA A 15 2.53 32.65 -27.05
N SER A 16 3.70 32.26 -26.58
CA SER A 16 4.57 31.29 -27.25
C SER A 16 3.93 29.91 -27.32
N LEU A 17 3.44 29.36 -26.19
CA LEU A 17 2.73 28.09 -26.13
C LEU A 17 1.52 28.08 -27.10
N ARG A 18 0.72 29.13 -27.05
CA ARG A 18 -0.48 29.23 -27.87
C ARG A 18 -0.18 29.25 -29.37
N ARG A 19 0.90 29.91 -29.80
CA ARG A 19 1.26 30.09 -31.21
C ARG A 19 2.09 28.97 -31.79
N ARG A 20 2.98 28.38 -31.01
CA ARG A 20 3.96 27.39 -31.50
C ARG A 20 3.39 25.99 -31.51
N ILE A 21 2.47 25.68 -30.62
CA ILE A 21 1.88 24.36 -30.52
C ILE A 21 0.62 24.30 -31.37
N ASP A 22 0.54 23.31 -32.24
CA ASP A 22 -0.68 23.00 -32.99
C ASP A 22 -1.64 22.16 -32.14
N TRP A 23 -2.35 22.84 -31.24
CA TRP A 23 -3.30 22.26 -30.32
C TRP A 23 -4.40 21.46 -31.03
N GLU A 24 -4.90 21.98 -32.13
CA GLU A 24 -6.00 21.36 -32.87
C GLU A 24 -5.58 20.05 -33.53
N ALA A 25 -4.40 20.02 -34.17
CA ALA A 25 -3.83 18.78 -34.70
C ALA A 25 -3.61 17.72 -33.64
N CYS A 26 -3.29 18.13 -32.42
CA CYS A 26 -3.16 17.22 -31.26
C CYS A 26 -4.52 16.80 -30.66
N GLY A 27 -5.66 17.40 -31.09
CA GLY A 27 -6.99 17.08 -30.57
C GLY A 27 -7.42 17.90 -29.36
N PHE A 28 -6.73 19.01 -29.09
CA PHE A 28 -7.00 19.92 -27.98
C PHE A 28 -7.44 21.30 -28.46
N SER A 29 -8.06 22.07 -27.56
CA SER A 29 -8.40 23.49 -27.83
C SER A 29 -8.10 24.32 -26.57
N VAL A 30 -7.37 25.42 -26.72
CA VAL A 30 -7.09 26.35 -25.64
C VAL A 30 -8.36 27.12 -25.30
N CYS A 31 -8.94 26.83 -24.12
CA CYS A 31 -10.19 27.46 -23.67
C CYS A 31 -9.97 28.72 -22.83
N GLY A 32 -8.76 28.95 -22.32
CA GLY A 32 -8.44 30.12 -21.51
C GLY A 32 -6.98 30.25 -21.18
N GLU A 33 -6.62 31.40 -20.59
CA GLU A 33 -5.30 31.72 -20.08
C GLU A 33 -5.46 32.37 -18.70
N ALA A 34 -4.58 32.06 -17.73
CA ALA A 34 -4.51 32.69 -16.43
C ALA A 34 -3.08 33.16 -16.14
N PHE A 35 -2.95 34.24 -15.36
CA PHE A 35 -1.67 34.89 -15.11
C PHE A 35 -1.17 34.78 -13.67
N ASN A 36 -1.83 34.00 -12.85
CA ASN A 36 -1.44 33.64 -11.49
C ASN A 36 -2.29 32.46 -10.99
N GLY A 37 -1.88 31.85 -9.89
CA GLY A 37 -2.57 30.65 -9.36
C GLY A 37 -4.00 30.92 -8.91
N LYS A 38 -4.33 32.10 -8.38
CA LYS A 38 -5.69 32.44 -7.95
C LYS A 38 -6.64 32.57 -9.14
N ASP A 39 -6.23 33.28 -10.19
CA ASP A 39 -6.97 33.37 -11.46
C ASP A 39 -7.10 32.01 -12.11
N GLY A 40 -6.06 31.18 -12.01
CA GLY A 40 -6.06 29.79 -12.48
C GLY A 40 -7.15 28.94 -11.84
N LEU A 41 -7.26 28.95 -10.51
CA LEU A 41 -8.31 28.23 -9.79
C LEU A 41 -9.72 28.69 -10.19
N SER A 42 -9.93 30.01 -10.26
CA SER A 42 -11.23 30.56 -10.69
C SER A 42 -11.60 30.15 -12.12
N LYS A 43 -10.62 30.10 -13.02
CA LYS A 43 -10.85 29.68 -14.42
C LYS A 43 -11.01 28.15 -14.55
N ILE A 44 -10.40 27.35 -13.70
CA ILE A 44 -10.68 25.91 -13.65
C ILE A 44 -12.15 25.68 -13.30
N GLU A 45 -12.66 26.39 -12.30
CA GLU A 45 -14.07 26.33 -11.90
C GLU A 45 -15.02 26.83 -13.00
N GLU A 46 -14.71 27.95 -13.65
CA GLU A 46 -15.55 28.54 -14.68
C GLU A 46 -15.54 27.75 -16.00
N LEU A 47 -14.35 27.35 -16.43
CA LEU A 47 -14.15 26.79 -17.77
C LEU A 47 -14.20 25.27 -17.81
N HIS A 48 -14.09 24.58 -16.69
CA HIS A 48 -14.04 23.11 -16.60
C HIS A 48 -13.10 22.50 -17.66
N PRO A 49 -11.79 22.83 -17.66
CA PRO A 49 -10.85 22.29 -18.63
C PRO A 49 -10.60 20.78 -18.36
N ASP A 50 -10.29 20.05 -19.43
CA ASP A 50 -9.83 18.66 -19.31
C ASP A 50 -8.36 18.60 -18.89
N LEU A 51 -7.56 19.57 -19.34
CA LEU A 51 -6.12 19.64 -19.12
C LEU A 51 -5.70 21.06 -18.76
N VAL A 52 -4.80 21.19 -17.80
CA VAL A 52 -4.19 22.45 -17.38
C VAL A 52 -2.69 22.37 -17.55
N PHE A 53 -2.10 23.31 -18.28
CA PHE A 53 -0.67 23.57 -18.28
C PHE A 53 -0.39 24.68 -17.26
N THR A 54 0.48 24.45 -16.29
CA THR A 54 0.79 25.46 -15.28
C THR A 54 2.29 25.59 -15.04
N ASP A 55 2.75 26.84 -14.88
CA ASP A 55 4.09 27.09 -14.31
C ASP A 55 4.09 26.75 -12.82
N ILE A 56 5.28 26.41 -12.27
CA ILE A 56 5.45 26.13 -10.86
C ILE A 56 5.56 27.42 -10.04
N ARG A 57 6.38 28.36 -10.55
CA ARG A 57 6.73 29.58 -9.79
C ARG A 57 5.88 30.75 -10.25
N MET A 58 4.78 30.98 -9.57
CA MET A 58 3.91 32.13 -9.79
C MET A 58 3.76 32.94 -8.49
N PRO A 59 3.56 34.26 -8.58
CA PRO A 59 3.28 35.09 -7.41
C PRO A 59 2.01 34.66 -6.70
N GLY A 60 2.07 34.54 -5.37
CA GLY A 60 0.95 34.15 -4.52
C GLY A 60 0.81 32.64 -4.40
N ILE A 61 -0.09 32.03 -5.16
CA ILE A 61 -0.31 30.58 -5.17
C ILE A 61 0.62 29.95 -6.20
N SER A 62 1.51 29.06 -5.77
CA SER A 62 2.38 28.32 -6.69
C SER A 62 1.58 27.32 -7.54
N GLY A 63 2.14 26.91 -8.70
CA GLY A 63 1.49 25.90 -9.54
C GLY A 63 1.28 24.57 -8.83
N LEU A 64 2.19 24.15 -7.96
CA LEU A 64 2.01 22.94 -7.18
C LEU A 64 0.92 23.06 -6.12
N ASP A 65 0.80 24.22 -5.47
CA ASP A 65 -0.27 24.46 -4.51
C ASP A 65 -1.63 24.58 -5.22
N LEU A 66 -1.66 25.18 -6.42
CA LEU A 66 -2.82 25.22 -7.30
C LEU A 66 -3.27 23.79 -7.64
N ILE A 67 -2.35 22.92 -8.09
CA ILE A 67 -2.66 21.53 -8.41
C ILE A 67 -3.25 20.83 -7.19
N GLY A 68 -2.62 20.95 -6.01
CA GLY A 68 -3.08 20.33 -4.78
C GLY A 68 -4.47 20.81 -4.32
N GLN A 69 -4.84 22.07 -4.58
CA GLN A 69 -6.17 22.60 -4.30
C GLN A 69 -7.18 22.15 -5.37
N ALA A 70 -6.84 22.31 -6.64
CA ALA A 70 -7.74 21.98 -7.73
C ALA A 70 -8.08 20.48 -7.79
N GLN A 71 -7.15 19.58 -7.45
CA GLN A 71 -7.41 18.15 -7.41
C GLN A 71 -8.46 17.73 -6.36
N LYS A 72 -8.59 18.48 -5.27
CA LYS A 72 -9.61 18.21 -4.24
C LYS A 72 -11.01 18.60 -4.71
N GLU A 73 -11.12 19.70 -5.45
CA GLU A 73 -12.40 20.27 -5.87
C GLU A 73 -12.80 19.79 -7.28
N PHE A 74 -11.82 19.56 -8.15
CA PHE A 74 -12.01 19.19 -9.57
C PHE A 74 -11.18 17.95 -9.95
N PRO A 75 -11.47 16.76 -9.40
CA PRO A 75 -10.65 15.56 -9.58
C PRO A 75 -10.58 15.02 -11.02
N SER A 76 -11.45 15.52 -11.92
CA SER A 76 -11.44 15.17 -13.34
C SER A 76 -10.39 15.94 -14.14
N VAL A 77 -9.92 17.10 -13.65
CA VAL A 77 -8.96 17.95 -14.32
C VAL A 77 -7.55 17.35 -14.26
N ARG A 78 -6.85 17.36 -15.37
CA ARG A 78 -5.47 16.85 -15.48
C ARG A 78 -4.47 17.98 -15.62
N PHE A 79 -3.24 17.74 -15.18
CA PHE A 79 -2.22 18.76 -15.11
C PHE A 79 -0.94 18.33 -15.83
N VAL A 80 -0.35 19.30 -16.54
CA VAL A 80 1.02 19.28 -17.03
C VAL A 80 1.74 20.46 -16.43
N VAL A 81 2.93 20.23 -15.91
CA VAL A 81 3.77 21.27 -15.32
C VAL A 81 4.78 21.75 -16.35
N ILE A 82 4.93 23.07 -16.49
CA ILE A 82 5.98 23.72 -17.27
C ILE A 82 6.84 24.51 -16.29
N SER A 83 8.16 24.34 -16.31
CA SER A 83 9.05 25.07 -15.40
C SER A 83 10.35 25.47 -16.06
N GLY A 84 10.86 26.66 -15.71
CA GLY A 84 12.16 27.16 -16.12
C GLY A 84 13.34 26.54 -15.34
N TYR A 85 13.04 25.71 -14.36
CA TYR A 85 14.04 25.12 -13.47
C TYR A 85 13.94 23.59 -13.49
N SER A 86 15.08 22.95 -13.76
CA SER A 86 15.23 21.49 -13.67
C SER A 86 15.43 21.02 -12.21
N GLU A 87 14.91 21.76 -11.22
CA GLU A 87 15.02 21.37 -9.83
C GLU A 87 14.23 20.08 -9.58
N PHE A 88 14.96 19.04 -9.31
CA PHE A 88 14.48 17.69 -9.05
C PHE A 88 13.35 17.61 -8.01
N GLU A 89 13.39 18.47 -6.98
CA GLU A 89 12.36 18.48 -5.93
C GLU A 89 10.99 18.92 -6.43
N TYR A 90 10.92 19.83 -7.42
CA TYR A 90 9.63 20.21 -8.02
C TYR A 90 9.06 19.13 -8.94
N ALA A 91 9.93 18.49 -9.72
CA ALA A 91 9.51 17.36 -10.54
C ALA A 91 8.99 16.21 -9.67
N LYS A 92 9.67 15.91 -8.57
CA LYS A 92 9.24 14.91 -7.61
C LYS A 92 7.88 15.24 -6.99
N ARG A 93 7.66 16.45 -6.52
CA ARG A 93 6.36 16.89 -5.98
C ARG A 93 5.26 16.86 -7.04
N ALA A 94 5.56 17.24 -8.28
CA ALA A 94 4.61 17.17 -9.38
C ALA A 94 4.17 15.71 -9.66
N ILE A 95 5.14 14.78 -9.67
CA ILE A 95 4.85 13.33 -9.79
C ILE A 95 3.98 12.85 -8.61
N GLU A 96 4.23 13.33 -7.39
CA GLU A 96 3.42 13.00 -6.21
C GLU A 96 1.96 13.45 -6.34
N TYR A 97 1.72 14.54 -7.06
CA TYR A 97 0.37 15.01 -7.41
C TYR A 97 -0.19 14.32 -8.67
N GLY A 98 0.51 13.37 -9.27
CA GLY A 98 0.00 12.63 -10.43
C GLY A 98 -0.16 13.46 -11.69
N VAL A 99 0.71 14.46 -11.93
CA VAL A 99 0.68 15.23 -13.19
C VAL A 99 1.02 14.32 -14.37
N LEU A 100 0.39 14.60 -15.53
CA LEU A 100 0.58 13.80 -16.74
C LEU A 100 1.89 14.07 -17.45
N GLY A 101 2.55 15.19 -17.14
CA GLY A 101 3.83 15.55 -17.76
C GLY A 101 4.52 16.69 -17.06
N PHE A 102 5.82 16.78 -17.31
CA PHE A 102 6.69 17.84 -16.83
C PHE A 102 7.58 18.30 -18.00
N CYS A 103 7.49 19.57 -18.38
CA CYS A 103 8.26 20.17 -19.45
C CYS A 103 9.19 21.27 -18.90
N VAL A 104 10.43 21.33 -19.36
CA VAL A 104 11.40 22.34 -18.95
C VAL A 104 11.46 23.48 -19.96
N LYS A 105 11.41 24.73 -19.49
CA LYS A 105 11.62 25.93 -20.32
C LYS A 105 13.12 26.09 -20.62
N PRO A 106 13.55 26.45 -21.85
CA PRO A 106 12.73 26.59 -23.03
C PRO A 106 12.25 25.24 -23.57
N PHE A 107 10.95 25.12 -23.82
CA PHE A 107 10.34 23.86 -24.27
C PHE A 107 10.55 23.60 -25.76
N ASP A 108 10.69 22.34 -26.11
CA ASP A 108 10.72 21.83 -27.47
C ASP A 108 9.27 21.56 -27.94
N GLU A 109 8.96 22.00 -29.17
CA GLU A 109 7.64 21.75 -29.76
C GLU A 109 7.35 20.26 -29.94
N GLU A 110 8.36 19.49 -30.37
CA GLU A 110 8.22 18.04 -30.58
C GLU A 110 7.97 17.31 -29.26
N GLU A 111 8.61 17.74 -28.17
CA GLU A 111 8.38 17.20 -26.83
C GLU A 111 6.92 17.43 -26.39
N ILE A 112 6.41 18.66 -26.55
CA ILE A 112 5.02 18.97 -26.18
C ILE A 112 4.03 18.22 -27.09
N HIS A 113 4.28 18.15 -28.39
CA HIS A 113 3.44 17.39 -29.31
C HIS A 113 3.42 15.88 -28.97
N GLY A 114 4.58 15.31 -28.60
CA GLY A 114 4.69 13.94 -28.13
C GLY A 114 3.87 13.69 -26.86
N LEU A 115 4.00 14.60 -25.89
CA LEU A 115 3.25 14.56 -24.63
C LEU A 115 1.73 14.68 -24.88
N LEU A 116 1.29 15.64 -25.67
CA LEU A 116 -0.13 15.82 -26.01
C LEU A 116 -0.74 14.60 -26.72
N ARG A 117 -0.01 13.95 -27.63
CA ARG A 117 -0.46 12.70 -28.26
C ARG A 117 -0.68 11.60 -27.23
N HIS A 118 0.27 11.42 -26.32
CA HIS A 118 0.15 10.44 -25.25
C HIS A 118 -1.03 10.73 -24.31
N ILE A 119 -1.22 12.00 -23.92
CA ILE A 119 -2.37 12.44 -23.09
C ILE A 119 -3.69 12.21 -23.83
N ARG A 120 -3.74 12.50 -25.13
CA ARG A 120 -4.93 12.26 -25.95
C ARG A 120 -5.29 10.79 -26.00
N GLU A 121 -4.32 9.90 -26.22
CA GLU A 121 -4.54 8.45 -26.20
C GLU A 121 -5.16 7.99 -24.88
N GLN A 122 -4.69 8.53 -23.75
CA GLN A 122 -5.26 8.25 -22.43
C GLN A 122 -6.71 8.76 -22.33
N PHE A 123 -7.00 9.98 -22.78
CA PHE A 123 -8.34 10.56 -22.75
C PHE A 123 -9.31 9.82 -23.67
N ASP A 124 -8.88 9.44 -24.87
CA ASP A 124 -9.69 8.68 -25.83
C ASP A 124 -9.97 7.26 -25.31
N ALA A 125 -8.98 6.61 -24.70
CA ALA A 125 -9.15 5.32 -24.05
C ALA A 125 -10.16 5.40 -22.90
N ARG A 126 -10.10 6.47 -22.08
CA ARG A 126 -11.05 6.74 -21.01
C ARG A 126 -12.47 6.92 -21.54
N ARG A 127 -12.64 7.76 -22.56
CA ARG A 127 -13.93 8.02 -23.19
C ARG A 127 -14.53 6.76 -23.81
N SER A 128 -13.72 5.99 -24.52
CA SER A 128 -14.14 4.73 -25.13
C SER A 128 -14.54 3.66 -24.11
N ARG A 129 -13.89 3.65 -22.92
CA ARG A 129 -14.28 2.78 -21.79
C ARG A 129 -15.63 3.21 -21.21
N ALA A 130 -15.86 4.51 -21.03
CA ALA A 130 -17.12 5.04 -20.52
C ALA A 130 -18.30 4.77 -21.47
N GLU A 131 -18.08 4.84 -22.78
CA GLU A 131 -19.11 4.65 -23.82
C GLU A 131 -19.50 3.16 -24.01
N ARG A 132 -18.61 2.21 -23.77
CA ARG A 132 -18.88 0.77 -24.01
C ARG A 132 -19.68 0.09 -22.91
N GLY A 133 -19.95 0.71 -21.77
CA GLY A 133 -20.75 0.12 -20.68
C GLY A 133 -20.19 -1.20 -20.10
N SER A 134 -19.09 -1.71 -20.64
CA SER A 134 -18.44 -2.95 -20.24
C SER A 134 -17.21 -2.61 -19.38
N PHE A 135 -17.43 -2.60 -18.07
CA PHE A 135 -16.42 -2.23 -17.09
C PHE A 135 -15.68 -3.48 -16.57
N SER A 136 -14.84 -4.05 -17.44
CA SER A 136 -13.83 -4.99 -16.99
C SER A 136 -12.45 -4.44 -17.34
N GLY A 137 -11.67 -4.09 -16.34
CA GLY A 137 -10.31 -3.57 -16.48
C GLY A 137 -9.47 -3.88 -15.25
N SER A 138 -8.15 -3.68 -15.36
CA SER A 138 -7.27 -3.67 -14.19
C SER A 138 -7.14 -2.22 -13.72
N ALA A 139 -7.27 -1.98 -12.44
CA ALA A 139 -6.85 -0.73 -11.81
C ALA A 139 -5.39 -0.89 -11.38
N SER A 140 -4.59 0.16 -11.56
CA SER A 140 -3.14 0.10 -11.29
C SER A 140 -2.76 0.46 -9.86
N PHE A 141 -3.69 1.06 -9.09
CA PHE A 141 -3.44 1.40 -7.70
C PHE A 141 -3.47 0.16 -6.77
N ARG A 142 -2.76 0.29 -5.66
CA ARG A 142 -2.65 -0.77 -4.63
C ARG A 142 -2.94 -0.18 -3.25
N PRO A 143 -3.37 -0.99 -2.27
CA PRO A 143 -3.28 -0.61 -0.88
C PRO A 143 -1.83 -0.20 -0.54
N GLY A 144 -1.69 0.93 0.16
CA GLY A 144 -0.37 1.55 0.41
C GLY A 144 0.02 2.65 -0.58
N ASP A 145 -0.65 2.79 -1.73
CA ASP A 145 -0.48 3.95 -2.60
C ASP A 145 -0.98 5.24 -1.91
N LYS A 146 -0.38 6.38 -2.28
CA LYS A 146 -0.82 7.68 -1.74
C LYS A 146 -2.28 7.94 -2.09
N PRO A 147 -3.11 8.45 -1.15
CA PRO A 147 -4.54 8.69 -1.38
C PRO A 147 -4.83 9.49 -2.65
N GLN A 148 -4.04 10.53 -2.92
CA GLN A 148 -4.21 11.38 -4.11
C GLN A 148 -4.04 10.60 -5.42
N LYS A 149 -3.10 9.63 -5.47
CA LYS A 149 -2.92 8.75 -6.62
C LYS A 149 -4.16 7.87 -6.82
N VAL A 150 -4.68 7.33 -5.73
CA VAL A 150 -5.87 6.47 -5.75
C VAL A 150 -7.09 7.27 -6.23
N ASP A 151 -7.36 8.44 -5.67
CA ASP A 151 -8.49 9.31 -6.06
C ASP A 151 -8.38 9.75 -7.52
N TRP A 152 -7.16 10.02 -7.99
CA TRP A 152 -6.89 10.32 -9.37
C TRP A 152 -7.26 9.14 -10.30
N GLU A 153 -6.81 7.92 -9.98
CA GLU A 153 -7.11 6.75 -10.79
C GLU A 153 -8.59 6.36 -10.73
N LEU A 154 -9.25 6.50 -9.57
CA LEU A 154 -10.70 6.30 -9.44
C LEU A 154 -11.47 7.25 -10.37
N SER A 155 -11.08 8.51 -10.38
CA SER A 155 -11.63 9.51 -11.30
C SER A 155 -11.36 9.14 -12.76
N ASP A 156 -10.18 8.59 -13.07
CA ASP A 156 -9.79 8.12 -14.41
C ASP A 156 -10.62 6.91 -14.87
N LEU A 157 -11.04 6.08 -13.94
CA LEU A 157 -11.98 4.97 -14.17
C LEU A 157 -13.44 5.46 -14.30
N GLY A 158 -13.70 6.77 -14.21
CA GLY A 158 -15.03 7.36 -14.26
C GLY A 158 -15.87 7.13 -13.00
N ILE A 159 -15.22 6.90 -11.86
CA ILE A 159 -15.88 6.69 -10.57
C ILE A 159 -15.95 8.02 -9.82
N SER A 160 -17.16 8.47 -9.51
CA SER A 160 -17.37 9.70 -8.76
C SER A 160 -16.87 9.57 -7.30
N PRO A 161 -16.29 10.63 -6.70
CA PRO A 161 -16.01 10.65 -5.26
C PRO A 161 -17.25 10.39 -4.40
N ALA A 162 -18.43 10.87 -4.82
CA ALA A 162 -19.69 10.66 -4.11
C ALA A 162 -20.25 9.24 -4.25
N GLU A 163 -19.77 8.46 -5.20
CA GLU A 163 -20.25 7.10 -5.44
C GLU A 163 -19.63 6.14 -4.44
N PRO A 164 -20.44 5.26 -3.81
CA PRO A 164 -19.92 4.25 -2.90
C PRO A 164 -19.09 3.21 -3.65
N LYS A 165 -17.98 2.82 -3.05
CA LYS A 165 -17.02 1.85 -3.54
C LYS A 165 -16.78 0.77 -2.51
N TRP A 166 -16.48 -0.44 -2.96
CA TRP A 166 -16.14 -1.58 -2.09
C TRP A 166 -14.92 -2.30 -2.61
N ILE A 167 -14.20 -2.94 -1.73
CA ILE A 167 -13.21 -3.96 -2.07
C ILE A 167 -13.84 -5.34 -1.84
N LEU A 168 -13.67 -6.21 -2.81
CA LEU A 168 -13.98 -7.63 -2.74
C LEU A 168 -12.68 -8.43 -2.81
N GLU A 169 -12.45 -9.31 -1.86
CA GLU A 169 -11.34 -10.26 -1.85
C GLU A 169 -11.88 -11.68 -2.01
N ILE A 170 -11.31 -12.46 -2.94
CA ILE A 170 -11.66 -13.87 -3.16
C ILE A 170 -10.39 -14.69 -2.91
N LEU A 171 -10.45 -15.66 -1.99
CA LEU A 171 -9.34 -16.54 -1.68
C LEU A 171 -9.37 -17.80 -2.56
N GLY A 172 -8.18 -18.33 -2.90
CA GLY A 172 -8.01 -19.55 -3.70
C GLY A 172 -7.65 -19.30 -5.16
N GLU A 173 -7.20 -20.38 -5.82
CA GLU A 173 -6.81 -20.38 -7.23
C GLU A 173 -8.02 -20.50 -8.18
N GLU A 174 -7.81 -20.23 -9.46
CA GLU A 174 -8.74 -19.94 -10.55
C GLU A 174 -9.94 -20.87 -10.82
N SER A 175 -10.55 -21.53 -9.91
CA SER A 175 -11.70 -22.38 -10.26
C SER A 175 -13.04 -21.76 -9.85
N GLY A 176 -13.80 -21.24 -10.80
CA GLY A 176 -15.24 -21.14 -10.73
C GLY A 176 -15.94 -19.78 -10.87
N ALA A 177 -15.23 -18.66 -10.96
CA ALA A 177 -15.89 -17.42 -11.36
C ALA A 177 -15.17 -16.86 -12.60
N SER A 178 -15.72 -17.14 -13.78
CA SER A 178 -15.23 -16.56 -15.02
C SER A 178 -15.56 -15.06 -15.06
N GLU A 179 -14.82 -14.29 -15.86
CA GLU A 179 -15.15 -12.88 -16.08
C GLU A 179 -16.54 -12.69 -16.71
N GLU A 180 -17.10 -13.75 -17.30
CA GLU A 180 -18.40 -13.78 -17.95
C GLU A 180 -19.57 -13.93 -16.95
N ASP A 181 -19.31 -14.43 -15.74
CA ASP A 181 -20.34 -14.69 -14.72
C ASP A 181 -20.64 -13.47 -13.81
N ARG A 182 -20.21 -12.26 -14.18
CA ARG A 182 -20.36 -11.07 -13.35
C ARG A 182 -21.80 -10.56 -13.30
N PRO A 183 -22.27 -10.03 -12.15
CA PRO A 183 -23.61 -9.42 -12.07
C PRO A 183 -23.75 -8.27 -13.05
N SER A 184 -24.85 -8.24 -13.79
CA SER A 184 -25.20 -7.13 -14.66
C SER A 184 -25.57 -5.89 -13.83
N GLY A 185 -24.93 -4.76 -14.07
CA GLY A 185 -25.25 -3.48 -13.42
C GLY A 185 -24.17 -2.95 -12.44
N THR A 186 -23.30 -3.79 -11.95
CA THR A 186 -22.17 -3.38 -11.10
C THR A 186 -20.89 -3.27 -11.91
N ARG A 187 -20.12 -2.21 -11.68
CA ARG A 187 -18.81 -2.00 -12.31
C ARG A 187 -17.73 -2.64 -11.47
N TRP A 188 -16.86 -3.44 -12.11
CA TRP A 188 -15.82 -4.24 -11.45
C TRP A 188 -14.45 -3.95 -12.07
N TRP A 189 -13.42 -3.78 -11.25
CA TRP A 189 -12.03 -3.68 -11.71
C TRP A 189 -11.15 -4.63 -10.90
N ARG A 190 -10.31 -5.38 -11.58
CA ARG A 190 -9.33 -6.23 -10.93
C ARG A 190 -8.20 -5.37 -10.37
N LEU A 191 -7.87 -5.57 -9.10
CA LEU A 191 -6.71 -4.96 -8.44
C LEU A 191 -5.57 -5.98 -8.35
N THR A 192 -4.33 -5.50 -8.48
CA THR A 192 -3.16 -6.34 -8.23
C THR A 192 -3.07 -6.64 -6.73
N ALA A 193 -3.09 -7.93 -6.37
CA ALA A 193 -2.98 -8.39 -4.98
C ALA A 193 -2.08 -9.61 -4.88
N ALA A 194 -1.35 -9.74 -3.76
CA ALA A 194 -0.62 -10.95 -3.45
C ALA A 194 -1.54 -11.95 -2.76
N GLY A 195 -1.55 -13.20 -3.21
CA GLY A 195 -2.21 -14.32 -2.52
C GLY A 195 -3.73 -14.47 -2.69
N GLY A 196 -4.36 -13.67 -3.59
CA GLY A 196 -5.80 -13.75 -3.85
C GLY A 196 -6.23 -12.91 -5.03
N ARG A 197 -7.53 -12.97 -5.37
CA ARG A 197 -8.14 -12.10 -6.38
C ARG A 197 -8.85 -10.96 -5.68
N ARG A 198 -8.43 -9.74 -5.95
CA ARG A 198 -9.04 -8.54 -5.38
C ARG A 198 -9.70 -7.73 -6.47
N PHE A 199 -10.88 -7.21 -6.18
CA PHE A 199 -11.66 -6.38 -7.07
C PHE A 199 -12.11 -5.11 -6.37
N LEU A 200 -12.13 -4.01 -7.12
CA LEU A 200 -12.86 -2.80 -6.80
C LEU A 200 -14.26 -2.92 -7.40
N LEU A 201 -15.28 -2.65 -6.63
CA LEU A 201 -16.66 -2.55 -7.07
C LEU A 201 -17.13 -1.12 -6.87
N ALA A 202 -17.93 -0.60 -7.81
CA ALA A 202 -18.57 0.71 -7.67
C ALA A 202 -19.99 0.68 -8.21
N GLY A 203 -20.91 1.41 -7.53
CA GLY A 203 -22.32 1.52 -7.86
C GLY A 203 -23.21 1.41 -6.63
N GLU A 204 -24.37 2.05 -6.63
CA GLU A 204 -25.27 2.11 -5.47
C GLU A 204 -25.74 0.74 -4.93
N ARG A 205 -25.71 -0.30 -5.76
CA ARG A 205 -26.17 -1.66 -5.42
C ARG A 205 -25.06 -2.72 -5.50
N ALA A 206 -23.80 -2.29 -5.64
CA ALA A 206 -22.68 -3.21 -5.87
C ALA A 206 -22.52 -4.25 -4.75
N ASP A 207 -22.87 -3.88 -3.54
CA ASP A 207 -22.85 -4.76 -2.37
C ASP A 207 -23.93 -5.85 -2.42
N MET A 208 -25.16 -5.50 -2.84
CA MET A 208 -26.27 -6.45 -2.99
C MET A 208 -26.06 -7.37 -4.18
N ASP A 209 -25.49 -6.85 -5.28
CA ASP A 209 -25.17 -7.62 -6.46
C ASP A 209 -24.09 -8.65 -6.17
N ALA A 210 -23.05 -8.30 -5.40
CA ALA A 210 -22.01 -9.22 -4.95
C ALA A 210 -22.60 -10.30 -4.02
N GLU A 211 -23.44 -9.93 -3.06
CA GLU A 211 -24.09 -10.88 -2.15
C GLU A 211 -24.97 -11.87 -2.92
N THR A 212 -25.74 -11.38 -3.89
CA THR A 212 -26.57 -12.23 -4.76
C THR A 212 -25.72 -13.19 -5.61
N PHE A 213 -24.62 -12.69 -6.16
CA PHE A 213 -23.69 -13.48 -6.98
C PHE A 213 -23.05 -14.63 -6.19
N PHE A 214 -22.64 -14.37 -4.95
CA PHE A 214 -22.04 -15.38 -4.07
C PHE A 214 -23.06 -16.20 -3.28
N SER A 215 -24.37 -15.94 -3.44
CA SER A 215 -25.41 -16.67 -2.73
C SER A 215 -25.33 -18.16 -3.03
N GLY A 216 -25.17 -18.96 -1.97
CA GLY A 216 -24.99 -20.41 -2.07
C GLY A 216 -23.60 -20.89 -2.51
N SER A 217 -22.67 -19.98 -2.83
CA SER A 217 -21.28 -20.32 -3.11
C SER A 217 -20.53 -20.69 -1.83
N ARG A 218 -19.65 -21.70 -1.91
CA ARG A 218 -18.70 -22.04 -0.85
C ARG A 218 -17.34 -21.38 -1.05
N ILE A 219 -17.17 -20.56 -2.09
CA ILE A 219 -15.90 -19.87 -2.38
C ILE A 219 -15.67 -18.83 -1.27
N PRO A 220 -14.54 -18.89 -0.56
CA PRO A 220 -14.23 -17.91 0.45
C PRO A 220 -14.06 -16.52 -0.18
N ALA A 221 -14.97 -15.63 0.13
CA ALA A 221 -14.94 -14.27 -0.37
C ALA A 221 -15.34 -13.29 0.73
N GLY A 222 -14.72 -12.12 0.74
CA GLY A 222 -14.96 -11.08 1.72
C GLY A 222 -15.09 -9.71 1.09
N MET A 223 -15.97 -8.88 1.64
CA MET A 223 -16.26 -7.54 1.16
C MET A 223 -16.11 -6.51 2.28
N SER A 224 -15.54 -5.38 1.92
CA SER A 224 -15.39 -4.23 2.82
C SER A 224 -16.72 -3.57 3.14
N THR A 225 -16.71 -2.66 4.12
CA THR A 225 -17.68 -1.56 4.20
C THR A 225 -17.46 -0.59 3.03
N PRO A 226 -18.47 0.24 2.67
CA PRO A 226 -18.30 1.21 1.60
C PRO A 226 -17.24 2.26 1.96
N PHE A 227 -16.52 2.74 0.95
CA PHE A 227 -15.57 3.83 1.07
C PHE A 227 -15.74 4.84 -0.08
N TYR A 228 -15.25 6.05 0.11
CA TYR A 228 -15.49 7.16 -0.81
C TYR A 228 -14.20 7.83 -1.30
N SER A 229 -13.12 7.73 -0.57
CA SER A 229 -11.82 8.35 -0.90
C SER A 229 -10.66 7.36 -0.86
N GLY A 230 -9.55 7.73 -1.50
CA GLY A 230 -8.31 6.93 -1.46
C GLY A 230 -7.71 6.76 -0.06
N GLU A 231 -8.03 7.67 0.87
CA GLU A 231 -7.59 7.56 2.27
C GLU A 231 -8.17 6.33 2.97
N GLU A 232 -9.34 5.87 2.54
CA GLU A 232 -10.04 4.73 3.12
C GLU A 232 -9.69 3.38 2.47
N LEU A 233 -8.92 3.40 1.38
CA LEU A 233 -8.63 2.20 0.57
C LEU A 233 -7.93 1.09 1.39
N GLU A 234 -6.94 1.47 2.21
CA GLU A 234 -6.22 0.50 3.05
C GLU A 234 -7.15 -0.19 4.04
N ARG A 235 -8.01 0.61 4.70
CA ARG A 235 -9.03 0.09 5.60
C ARG A 235 -9.95 -0.88 4.86
N ALA A 236 -10.49 -0.47 3.71
CA ALA A 236 -11.40 -1.29 2.93
C ALA A 236 -10.73 -2.61 2.44
N ALA A 237 -9.47 -2.54 2.01
CA ALA A 237 -8.73 -3.73 1.60
C ALA A 237 -8.48 -4.71 2.75
N LEU A 238 -8.19 -4.19 3.94
CA LEU A 238 -8.04 -5.00 5.15
C LEU A 238 -9.37 -5.64 5.56
N GLU A 239 -10.46 -4.88 5.56
CA GLU A 239 -11.80 -5.36 5.88
C GLU A 239 -12.23 -6.52 4.97
N ALA A 240 -12.07 -6.35 3.66
CA ALA A 240 -12.39 -7.39 2.67
C ALA A 240 -11.58 -8.67 2.90
N ARG A 241 -10.28 -8.51 3.16
CA ARG A 241 -9.38 -9.63 3.46
C ARG A 241 -9.79 -10.36 4.73
N VAL A 242 -10.04 -9.63 5.81
CA VAL A 242 -10.47 -10.22 7.08
C VAL A 242 -11.78 -10.98 6.92
N ALA A 243 -12.75 -10.40 6.21
CA ALA A 243 -14.04 -11.05 5.93
C ALA A 243 -13.89 -12.32 5.08
N ALA A 244 -12.97 -12.34 4.10
CA ALA A 244 -12.75 -13.50 3.23
C ALA A 244 -12.30 -14.76 4.01
N TYR A 245 -11.62 -14.58 5.14
CA TYR A 245 -11.21 -15.69 6.01
C TYR A 245 -12.30 -16.16 6.98
N GLY A 246 -13.55 -15.73 6.82
CA GLY A 246 -14.69 -16.20 7.63
C GLY A 246 -14.84 -17.72 7.64
N TYR A 247 -14.47 -18.43 6.56
CA TYR A 247 -14.50 -19.88 6.48
C TYR A 247 -13.68 -20.56 7.58
N PHE A 248 -12.57 -19.95 7.99
CA PHE A 248 -11.67 -20.44 9.05
C PHE A 248 -12.38 -20.50 10.42
N PHE A 249 -13.41 -19.68 10.60
CA PHE A 249 -14.27 -19.64 11.77
C PHE A 249 -15.61 -20.38 11.58
N GLY A 250 -15.66 -21.32 10.65
CA GLY A 250 -16.86 -22.11 10.38
C GLY A 250 -17.96 -21.38 9.61
N LYS A 251 -17.65 -20.22 9.02
CA LYS A 251 -18.56 -19.42 8.19
C LYS A 251 -18.14 -19.55 6.70
N PRO A 252 -18.59 -20.58 5.94
CA PRO A 252 -18.17 -20.74 4.55
C PRO A 252 -18.87 -19.74 3.62
N GLY A 253 -18.21 -19.39 2.50
CA GLY A 253 -18.78 -18.57 1.45
C GLY A 253 -18.44 -17.09 1.54
N PHE A 254 -19.39 -16.24 1.14
CA PHE A 254 -19.23 -14.78 1.11
C PHE A 254 -19.58 -14.14 2.44
N HIS A 255 -18.73 -13.22 2.88
CA HIS A 255 -18.92 -12.48 4.12
C HIS A 255 -18.68 -10.99 3.95
N ARG A 256 -19.43 -10.19 4.70
CA ARG A 256 -19.11 -8.79 5.00
C ARG A 256 -18.54 -8.72 6.40
N LEU A 257 -17.59 -7.84 6.61
CA LEU A 257 -17.14 -7.56 7.96
C LEU A 257 -18.29 -6.95 8.75
N GLN A 258 -18.75 -7.65 9.78
CA GLN A 258 -19.73 -7.15 10.74
C GLN A 258 -18.99 -6.82 12.04
N GLY A 259 -18.85 -5.55 12.35
CA GLY A 259 -18.20 -5.11 13.58
C GLY A 259 -16.79 -4.57 13.41
N LYS A 260 -16.03 -4.62 14.49
CA LYS A 260 -14.65 -4.11 14.54
C LYS A 260 -13.65 -5.14 14.00
N ILE A 261 -12.58 -4.65 13.37
CA ILE A 261 -11.44 -5.49 12.95
C ILE A 261 -10.62 -5.95 14.18
N GLU A 262 -10.60 -5.14 15.22
CA GLU A 262 -9.85 -5.40 16.46
C GLU A 262 -10.83 -5.53 17.62
N HIS A 263 -10.67 -6.59 18.40
CA HIS A 263 -11.48 -6.87 19.56
C HIS A 263 -10.68 -6.62 20.85
N GLU A 264 -11.21 -5.78 21.73
CA GLU A 264 -10.58 -5.50 23.04
C GLU A 264 -10.49 -6.76 23.89
N GLU A 265 -11.43 -7.68 23.72
CA GLU A 265 -11.49 -8.99 24.36
C GLU A 265 -10.25 -9.83 24.09
N LEU A 266 -9.63 -9.70 22.90
CA LEU A 266 -8.37 -10.39 22.58
C LEU A 266 -7.27 -10.05 23.57
N THR A 267 -7.17 -8.80 24.01
CA THR A 267 -6.16 -8.37 24.97
C THR A 267 -6.29 -9.12 26.30
N ALA A 268 -7.52 -9.39 26.75
CA ALA A 268 -7.80 -10.17 27.95
C ALA A 268 -7.37 -11.64 27.74
N VAL A 269 -7.77 -12.27 26.63
CA VAL A 269 -7.40 -13.65 26.30
C VAL A 269 -5.89 -13.82 26.23
N LEU A 270 -5.18 -12.91 25.57
CA LEU A 270 -3.71 -12.96 25.46
C LEU A 270 -3.01 -12.77 26.81
N ARG A 271 -3.53 -11.92 27.66
CA ARG A 271 -3.03 -11.73 29.03
C ARG A 271 -3.22 -13.01 29.85
N ASP A 272 -4.40 -13.62 29.78
CA ASP A 272 -4.75 -14.82 30.52
C ASP A 272 -3.90 -16.01 30.04
N LEU A 273 -3.70 -16.16 28.72
CA LEU A 273 -2.81 -17.16 28.14
C LEU A 273 -1.36 -17.01 28.63
N ARG A 274 -0.83 -15.79 28.64
CA ARG A 274 0.53 -15.50 29.13
C ARG A 274 0.66 -15.79 30.61
N SER A 275 -0.33 -15.41 31.41
CA SER A 275 -0.37 -15.63 32.85
C SER A 275 -0.41 -17.12 33.18
N ALA A 276 -1.31 -17.86 32.51
CA ALA A 276 -1.44 -19.30 32.67
C ALA A 276 -0.14 -20.05 32.30
N PHE A 277 0.46 -19.68 31.15
CA PHE A 277 1.74 -20.27 30.72
C PHE A 277 2.87 -20.00 31.73
N SER A 278 2.99 -18.76 32.22
CA SER A 278 4.00 -18.37 33.20
C SER A 278 3.80 -19.07 34.54
N ALA A 279 2.56 -19.30 34.95
CA ALA A 279 2.19 -20.02 36.16
C ALA A 279 2.22 -21.55 35.99
N ARG A 280 2.46 -22.07 34.78
CA ARG A 280 2.34 -23.50 34.43
C ARG A 280 0.95 -24.08 34.70
N ASP A 281 -0.05 -23.26 34.58
CA ASP A 281 -1.45 -23.64 34.74
C ASP A 281 -1.98 -24.21 33.41
N LEU A 282 -1.88 -25.54 33.26
CA LEU A 282 -2.33 -26.23 32.04
C LEU A 282 -3.83 -26.03 31.77
N GLY A 283 -4.63 -26.00 32.86
CA GLY A 283 -6.07 -25.75 32.76
C GLY A 283 -6.36 -24.31 32.28
N GLY A 284 -5.60 -23.33 32.77
CA GLY A 284 -5.68 -21.94 32.36
C GLY A 284 -5.29 -21.73 30.86
N ILE A 285 -4.24 -22.43 30.40
CA ILE A 285 -3.83 -22.42 28.97
C ILE A 285 -4.97 -22.94 28.09
N GLN A 286 -5.54 -24.11 28.46
CA GLN A 286 -6.63 -24.72 27.69
C GLN A 286 -7.86 -23.83 27.70
N LYS A 287 -8.24 -23.25 28.84
CA LYS A 287 -9.37 -22.33 28.95
C LYS A 287 -9.18 -21.06 28.09
N ALA A 288 -7.98 -20.49 28.05
CA ALA A 288 -7.71 -19.32 27.22
C ALA A 288 -7.85 -19.65 25.71
N ALA A 289 -7.37 -20.82 25.27
CA ALA A 289 -7.52 -21.30 23.91
C ALA A 289 -8.99 -21.57 23.53
N GLU A 290 -9.76 -22.17 24.45
CA GLU A 290 -11.21 -22.39 24.28
C GLU A 290 -11.98 -21.05 24.24
N THR A 291 -11.66 -20.09 25.12
CA THR A 291 -12.25 -18.75 25.11
C THR A 291 -11.99 -18.05 23.79
N PHE A 292 -10.80 -18.22 23.22
CA PHE A 292 -10.50 -17.68 21.88
C PHE A 292 -11.30 -18.40 20.78
N ARG A 293 -11.35 -19.73 20.81
CA ARG A 293 -12.08 -20.54 19.80
C ARG A 293 -13.56 -20.17 19.73
N ASP A 294 -14.19 -20.03 20.91
CA ASP A 294 -15.65 -19.84 21.05
C ASP A 294 -16.07 -18.36 20.98
N GLY A 295 -15.11 -17.44 20.97
CA GLY A 295 -15.38 -15.99 20.84
C GLY A 295 -15.61 -15.55 19.40
N ASP A 296 -16.18 -14.35 19.25
CA ASP A 296 -16.39 -13.72 17.92
C ASP A 296 -15.14 -12.95 17.50
N PHE A 297 -14.11 -13.69 17.09
CA PHE A 297 -12.83 -13.17 16.65
C PHE A 297 -12.65 -13.24 15.13
N THR A 298 -11.69 -12.47 14.62
CA THR A 298 -11.33 -12.42 13.20
C THR A 298 -10.03 -13.18 12.91
N ILE A 299 -9.70 -13.37 11.64
CA ILE A 299 -8.40 -13.94 11.23
C ILE A 299 -7.22 -13.10 11.72
N ARG A 300 -7.39 -11.79 11.84
CA ARG A 300 -6.39 -10.88 12.40
C ARG A 300 -6.14 -11.19 13.89
N ASP A 301 -7.20 -11.45 14.62
CA ASP A 301 -7.10 -11.85 16.02
C ASP A 301 -6.45 -13.24 16.15
N ALA A 302 -6.78 -14.18 15.26
CA ALA A 302 -6.17 -15.51 15.23
C ALA A 302 -4.66 -15.44 14.93
N PHE A 303 -4.27 -14.57 14.01
CA PHE A 303 -2.88 -14.32 13.69
C PHE A 303 -2.11 -13.77 14.90
N ARG A 304 -2.67 -12.80 15.60
CA ARG A 304 -2.09 -12.24 16.81
C ARG A 304 -2.06 -13.26 17.96
N PHE A 305 -3.12 -14.04 18.13
CA PHE A 305 -3.21 -15.10 19.11
C PHE A 305 -2.11 -16.16 18.90
N TYR A 306 -2.03 -16.70 17.68
CA TYR A 306 -1.04 -17.71 17.33
C TYR A 306 0.40 -17.20 17.50
N ASN A 307 0.74 -16.05 16.93
CA ASN A 307 2.10 -15.51 17.02
C ASN A 307 2.47 -15.13 18.47
N THR A 308 1.51 -14.67 19.28
CA THR A 308 1.74 -14.47 20.72
C THR A 308 2.02 -15.79 21.41
N ALA A 309 1.21 -16.81 21.14
CA ALA A 309 1.41 -18.15 21.70
C ALA A 309 2.75 -18.76 21.29
N ALA A 310 3.13 -18.61 20.03
CA ALA A 310 4.39 -19.07 19.48
C ALA A 310 5.63 -18.47 20.18
N LEU A 311 5.48 -17.33 20.84
CA LEU A 311 6.55 -16.64 21.57
C LEU A 311 6.70 -17.06 23.03
N LEU A 312 5.75 -17.81 23.59
CA LEU A 312 5.78 -18.17 25.01
C LEU A 312 6.79 -19.29 25.34
N PRO A 313 6.89 -20.38 24.52
CA PRO A 313 7.86 -21.43 24.79
C PRO A 313 9.32 -21.00 24.56
N GLN A 314 10.26 -21.68 25.22
CA GLN A 314 11.69 -21.60 24.90
C GLN A 314 11.99 -22.50 23.68
N GLY A 315 12.68 -21.97 22.68
CA GLY A 315 12.99 -22.66 21.41
C GLY A 315 11.91 -22.50 20.33
N GLU A 316 12.20 -23.04 19.14
CA GLU A 316 11.30 -23.00 18.00
C GLU A 316 10.29 -24.15 18.05
N VAL A 317 9.30 -24.05 18.92
CA VAL A 317 8.27 -25.09 19.06
C VAL A 317 7.08 -24.81 18.14
N LEU A 318 6.74 -23.53 17.95
CA LEU A 318 5.75 -23.05 16.99
C LEU A 318 6.41 -22.01 16.08
N PRO A 319 6.45 -22.24 14.75
CA PRO A 319 7.01 -21.25 13.82
C PRO A 319 6.12 -20.01 13.78
N LEU A 320 6.72 -18.82 13.74
CA LEU A 320 5.99 -17.59 13.51
C LEU A 320 5.36 -17.62 12.10
N ARG A 321 4.25 -16.93 11.94
CA ARG A 321 3.55 -16.78 10.67
C ARG A 321 3.67 -15.35 10.19
N ASP A 322 3.84 -15.18 8.88
CA ASP A 322 4.07 -13.87 8.25
C ASP A 322 2.80 -13.24 7.73
N ASP A 323 1.84 -14.09 7.37
CA ASP A 323 0.56 -13.67 6.81
C ASP A 323 -0.59 -14.65 7.20
N TYR A 324 -1.81 -14.28 6.81
CA TYR A 324 -2.98 -15.09 7.10
C TYR A 324 -3.01 -16.41 6.33
N ARG A 325 -2.41 -16.45 5.13
CA ARG A 325 -2.29 -17.68 4.34
C ARG A 325 -1.37 -18.68 5.04
N GLY A 326 -0.18 -18.25 5.41
CA GLY A 326 0.76 -19.07 6.17
C GLY A 326 0.19 -19.54 7.52
N LEU A 327 -0.75 -18.76 8.11
CA LEU A 327 -1.48 -19.19 9.30
C LEU A 327 -2.49 -20.30 9.00
N THR A 328 -3.27 -20.18 7.92
CA THR A 328 -4.41 -21.09 7.65
C THR A 328 -4.04 -22.33 6.86
N GLU A 329 -2.93 -22.36 6.10
CA GLU A 329 -2.51 -23.56 5.35
C GLU A 329 -2.31 -24.82 6.22
N PRO A 330 -1.69 -24.75 7.41
CA PRO A 330 -1.51 -25.92 8.26
C PRO A 330 -2.75 -26.32 9.08
N PHE A 331 -3.74 -25.42 9.19
CA PHE A 331 -4.92 -25.62 10.03
C PHE A 331 -6.20 -25.53 9.21
N PRO A 332 -7.10 -26.54 9.23
CA PRO A 332 -8.35 -26.50 8.49
C PRO A 332 -9.35 -25.46 9.06
N ASP A 333 -9.28 -25.16 10.35
CA ASP A 333 -10.17 -24.25 11.06
C ASP A 333 -9.55 -23.73 12.36
N ILE A 334 -10.27 -22.84 13.01
CA ILE A 334 -9.87 -22.22 14.28
C ILE A 334 -9.74 -23.24 15.42
N GLY A 335 -10.53 -24.30 15.41
CA GLY A 335 -10.47 -25.37 16.40
C GLY A 335 -9.16 -26.15 16.33
N ALA A 336 -8.72 -26.47 15.10
CA ALA A 336 -7.43 -27.13 14.88
C ALA A 336 -6.26 -26.23 15.32
N LEU A 337 -6.32 -24.93 15.00
CA LEU A 337 -5.29 -23.95 15.41
C LEU A 337 -5.21 -23.84 16.95
N THR A 338 -6.34 -23.62 17.60
CA THR A 338 -6.37 -23.43 19.07
C THR A 338 -6.01 -24.70 19.81
N GLY A 339 -6.41 -25.88 19.30
CA GLY A 339 -6.04 -27.20 19.83
C GLY A 339 -4.53 -27.42 19.77
N GLU A 340 -3.89 -27.12 18.65
CA GLU A 340 -2.44 -27.26 18.50
C GLU A 340 -1.68 -26.27 19.39
N VAL A 341 -2.13 -25.02 19.44
CA VAL A 341 -1.54 -24.01 20.35
C VAL A 341 -1.62 -24.48 21.79
N ALA A 342 -2.78 -24.93 22.27
CA ALA A 342 -2.96 -25.42 23.63
C ALA A 342 -2.07 -26.63 23.91
N ARG A 343 -2.01 -27.61 23.01
CA ARG A 343 -1.17 -28.82 23.12
C ARG A 343 0.31 -28.43 23.31
N VAL A 344 0.83 -27.62 22.39
CA VAL A 344 2.24 -27.22 22.38
C VAL A 344 2.60 -26.40 23.64
N LEU A 345 1.73 -25.46 24.01
CA LEU A 345 1.97 -24.67 25.23
C LEU A 345 1.91 -25.50 26.49
N CYS A 346 1.00 -26.46 26.61
CA CYS A 346 0.92 -27.37 27.76
C CYS A 346 2.17 -28.25 27.84
N GLU A 347 2.62 -28.84 26.74
CA GLU A 347 3.85 -29.66 26.70
C GLU A 347 5.06 -28.81 27.07
N SER A 348 5.16 -27.58 26.52
CA SER A 348 6.26 -26.67 26.84
C SER A 348 6.23 -26.21 28.30
N ALA A 349 5.07 -25.89 28.86
CA ALA A 349 4.93 -25.48 30.27
C ALA A 349 5.28 -26.59 31.23
N ALA A 350 4.98 -27.85 30.87
CA ALA A 350 5.36 -29.04 31.66
C ALA A 350 6.87 -29.31 31.59
N ALA A 351 7.54 -28.99 30.47
CA ALA A 351 8.97 -29.23 30.26
C ALA A 351 9.87 -28.13 30.83
N LEU A 352 9.34 -26.93 31.16
CA LEU A 352 10.16 -25.75 31.50
C LEU A 352 10.74 -25.76 32.93
N SER A 353 12.07 -25.61 32.97
CA SER A 353 12.81 -25.04 34.09
C SER A 353 13.28 -23.62 33.67
N GLY A 354 12.48 -22.60 33.97
CA GLY A 354 12.85 -21.17 33.98
C GLY A 354 13.23 -20.49 32.66
N GLY A 355 12.44 -19.57 32.18
CA GLY A 355 12.75 -18.72 31.01
C GLY A 355 12.52 -17.21 31.23
N SER A 356 13.39 -16.38 30.69
CA SER A 356 13.54 -14.93 30.92
C SER A 356 12.98 -14.06 29.79
N ARG A 357 12.64 -12.78 30.12
CA ARG A 357 12.31 -11.67 29.21
C ARG A 357 13.32 -11.45 28.06
N SER A 358 14.54 -11.94 28.20
CA SER A 358 15.63 -11.91 27.22
C SER A 358 15.30 -12.69 25.94
N ASP A 359 14.46 -13.73 26.01
CA ASP A 359 14.18 -14.61 24.87
C ASP A 359 13.20 -14.01 23.88
N VAL A 360 12.22 -13.21 24.33
CA VAL A 360 11.28 -12.51 23.43
C VAL A 360 12.03 -11.51 22.56
N MET A 361 12.93 -10.72 23.15
CA MET A 361 13.71 -9.75 22.40
C MET A 361 14.62 -10.44 21.38
N ARG A 362 15.27 -11.54 21.76
CA ARG A 362 16.11 -12.33 20.85
C ARG A 362 15.31 -12.82 19.65
N ARG A 363 14.07 -13.27 19.83
CA ARG A 363 13.20 -13.73 18.73
C ARG A 363 12.75 -12.58 17.83
N ILE A 364 12.45 -11.42 18.38
CA ILE A 364 12.18 -10.21 17.60
C ILE A 364 13.40 -9.83 16.76
N LEU A 365 14.60 -9.87 17.34
CA LEU A 365 15.83 -9.56 16.61
C LEU A 365 16.10 -10.57 15.48
N LEU A 366 15.89 -11.86 15.72
CA LEU A 366 15.98 -12.89 14.69
C LEU A 366 15.00 -12.62 13.56
N TYR A 367 13.73 -12.38 13.87
CA TYR A 367 12.71 -12.06 12.87
C TYR A 367 13.10 -10.85 12.03
N VAL A 368 13.56 -9.77 12.67
CA VAL A 368 13.99 -8.56 11.94
C VAL A 368 15.18 -8.83 11.02
N ASN A 369 16.12 -9.68 11.45
CA ASN A 369 17.28 -10.06 10.63
C ASN A 369 16.94 -11.01 9.48
N GLU A 370 15.88 -11.81 9.60
CA GLU A 370 15.40 -12.71 8.53
C GLU A 370 14.50 -12.00 7.52
N HIS A 371 13.81 -10.94 7.93
CA HIS A 371 12.79 -10.24 7.10
C HIS A 371 13.14 -8.75 6.86
N TYR A 372 14.42 -8.39 6.94
CA TYR A 372 14.86 -6.99 6.76
C TYR A 372 14.54 -6.44 5.36
N ASP A 373 14.40 -7.31 4.36
CA ASP A 373 14.08 -7.01 2.98
C ASP A 373 12.60 -6.66 2.73
N ASP A 374 11.73 -6.93 3.69
CA ASP A 374 10.31 -6.54 3.61
C ASP A 374 10.15 -5.02 3.76
N PRO A 375 9.69 -4.30 2.70
CA PRO A 375 9.49 -2.84 2.76
C PRO A 375 8.52 -2.38 3.85
N GLU A 376 7.54 -3.25 4.19
CA GLU A 376 6.49 -2.98 5.18
C GLU A 376 6.96 -3.23 6.63
N LEU A 377 8.18 -3.76 6.82
CA LEU A 377 8.67 -4.06 8.15
C LEU A 377 8.88 -2.78 8.97
N GLY A 378 8.07 -2.63 9.99
CA GLY A 378 8.06 -1.48 10.90
C GLY A 378 7.65 -1.87 12.32
N VAL A 379 7.71 -0.89 13.25
CA VAL A 379 7.25 -1.09 14.64
C VAL A 379 5.81 -1.59 14.68
N GLY A 380 4.95 -1.11 13.76
CA GLY A 380 3.56 -1.53 13.64
C GLY A 380 3.45 -3.03 13.35
N LYS A 381 4.16 -3.53 12.34
CA LYS A 381 4.16 -4.94 11.95
C LYS A 381 4.73 -5.83 13.08
N ILE A 382 5.82 -5.42 13.72
CA ILE A 382 6.35 -6.14 14.88
C ILE A 382 5.35 -6.16 16.03
N SER A 383 4.68 -5.05 16.28
CA SER A 383 3.66 -4.96 17.33
C SER A 383 2.48 -5.89 17.07
N GLU A 384 2.06 -5.99 15.83
CA GLU A 384 0.99 -6.88 15.38
C GLU A 384 1.39 -8.35 15.50
N LEU A 385 2.54 -8.73 14.91
CA LEU A 385 3.09 -10.08 14.93
C LEU A 385 3.29 -10.62 16.34
N PHE A 386 3.87 -9.79 17.21
CA PHE A 386 4.25 -10.22 18.55
C PHE A 386 3.22 -9.90 19.63
N GLY A 387 2.06 -9.31 19.25
CA GLY A 387 0.96 -9.02 20.16
C GLY A 387 1.29 -7.97 21.24
N PHE A 388 2.23 -7.05 20.96
CA PHE A 388 2.61 -5.96 21.85
C PHE A 388 2.09 -4.62 21.32
N ASN A 389 1.96 -3.62 22.19
CA ASN A 389 1.73 -2.27 21.71
C ASN A 389 3.05 -1.64 21.22
N GLN A 390 2.95 -0.68 20.28
CA GLN A 390 4.11 -0.06 19.63
C GLN A 390 5.04 0.67 20.61
N ASN A 391 4.49 1.27 21.67
CA ASN A 391 5.26 1.93 22.70
C ASN A 391 6.12 0.93 23.50
N TYR A 392 5.55 -0.24 23.79
CA TYR A 392 6.27 -1.31 24.50
C TYR A 392 7.41 -1.86 23.65
N VAL A 393 7.17 -2.14 22.36
CA VAL A 393 8.21 -2.56 21.41
C VAL A 393 9.33 -1.52 21.33
N SER A 394 8.97 -0.25 21.18
CA SER A 394 9.94 0.86 21.11
C SER A 394 10.78 1.00 22.37
N GLN A 395 10.19 0.83 23.56
CA GLN A 395 10.91 0.86 24.83
C GLN A 395 11.81 -0.36 24.99
N MET A 396 11.36 -1.53 24.52
CA MET A 396 12.11 -2.78 24.59
C MET A 396 13.38 -2.69 23.74
N PHE A 397 13.30 -2.15 22.52
CA PHE A 397 14.46 -1.90 21.66
C PHE A 397 15.45 -0.90 22.29
N LYS A 398 14.97 0.23 22.79
CA LYS A 398 15.83 1.22 23.48
C LYS A 398 16.57 0.63 24.67
N LYS A 399 15.93 -0.30 25.41
CA LYS A 399 16.53 -0.93 26.59
C LYS A 399 17.52 -2.04 26.25
N SER A 400 17.24 -2.84 25.21
CA SER A 400 18.08 -3.97 24.81
C SER A 400 19.21 -3.55 23.88
N GLU A 401 18.90 -2.81 22.83
CA GLU A 401 19.85 -2.47 21.77
C GLU A 401 20.44 -1.06 21.93
N GLN A 402 20.02 -0.30 22.93
CA GLN A 402 20.39 1.11 23.17
C GLN A 402 20.02 2.04 22.01
N GLU A 403 19.23 1.57 21.05
CA GLU A 403 18.74 2.30 19.89
C GLU A 403 17.25 2.02 19.66
N GLY A 404 16.59 2.88 18.86
CA GLY A 404 15.20 2.65 18.47
C GLY A 404 15.09 1.61 17.35
N PHE A 405 13.91 0.96 17.22
CA PHE A 405 13.64 -0.05 16.19
C PHE A 405 14.04 0.41 14.77
N THR A 406 13.64 1.63 14.37
CA THR A 406 13.95 2.16 13.03
C THR A 406 15.45 2.31 12.81
N ALA A 407 16.20 2.70 13.83
CA ALA A 407 17.66 2.80 13.75
C ALA A 407 18.29 1.41 13.61
N TYR A 408 17.83 0.44 14.40
CA TYR A 408 18.26 -0.95 14.32
C TYR A 408 17.99 -1.53 12.91
N LEU A 409 16.76 -1.45 12.40
CA LEU A 409 16.41 -1.94 11.08
C LEU A 409 17.23 -1.27 9.96
N THR A 410 17.44 0.06 10.08
CA THR A 410 18.31 0.79 9.13
C THR A 410 19.73 0.24 9.17
N ARG A 411 20.27 -0.04 10.34
CA ARG A 411 21.62 -0.61 10.49
C ARG A 411 21.73 -1.99 9.85
N VAL A 412 20.74 -2.87 10.07
CA VAL A 412 20.67 -4.20 9.46
C VAL A 412 20.64 -4.08 7.92
N ARG A 413 19.71 -3.28 7.39
CA ARG A 413 19.55 -3.06 5.95
C ARG A 413 20.81 -2.48 5.30
N MET A 414 21.46 -1.53 5.95
CA MET A 414 22.71 -0.93 5.45
C MET A 414 23.87 -1.90 5.48
N GLY A 415 23.95 -2.79 6.48
CA GLY A 415 24.92 -3.87 6.52
C GLY A 415 24.81 -4.79 5.31
N HIS A 416 23.60 -5.24 4.98
CA HIS A 416 23.34 -6.05 3.79
C HIS A 416 23.57 -5.29 2.49
N ALA A 417 23.21 -4.02 2.41
CA ALA A 417 23.47 -3.19 1.24
C ALA A 417 24.98 -3.06 0.97
N ILE A 418 25.78 -2.83 2.01
CA ILE A 418 27.25 -2.76 1.92
C ILE A 418 27.80 -4.08 1.41
N GLN A 419 27.32 -5.21 1.91
CA GLN A 419 27.73 -6.53 1.48
C GLN A 419 27.39 -6.76 0.01
N LEU A 420 26.14 -6.51 -0.41
CA LEU A 420 25.73 -6.65 -1.82
C LEU A 420 26.51 -5.75 -2.77
N LEU A 421 26.82 -4.51 -2.36
CA LEU A 421 27.63 -3.60 -3.18
C LEU A 421 29.07 -4.08 -3.37
N ARG A 422 29.63 -4.82 -2.39
CA ARG A 422 30.97 -5.38 -2.44
C ARG A 422 31.05 -6.70 -3.21
N GLU A 423 30.03 -7.53 -3.08
CA GLU A 423 30.08 -8.94 -3.53
C GLU A 423 29.32 -9.19 -4.83
N SER A 424 28.46 -8.25 -5.27
CA SER A 424 27.62 -8.45 -6.45
C SER A 424 27.71 -7.30 -7.46
N ASP A 425 27.40 -7.62 -8.73
CA ASP A 425 27.26 -6.67 -9.82
C ASP A 425 25.83 -6.17 -10.04
N CYS A 426 24.91 -6.48 -9.12
CA CYS A 426 23.53 -6.03 -9.19
C CYS A 426 23.43 -4.53 -9.39
N GLN A 427 22.42 -4.05 -10.12
CA GLN A 427 22.18 -2.62 -10.25
C GLN A 427 21.93 -2.01 -8.86
N ILE A 428 22.40 -0.77 -8.63
CA ILE A 428 22.27 -0.11 -7.31
C ILE A 428 20.80 -0.01 -6.87
N ARG A 429 19.89 0.14 -7.84
CA ARG A 429 18.43 0.11 -7.59
C ARG A 429 18.00 -1.24 -7.02
N GLU A 430 18.45 -2.32 -7.62
CA GLU A 430 18.15 -3.68 -7.18
C GLU A 430 18.71 -3.96 -5.77
N VAL A 431 19.90 -3.43 -5.46
CA VAL A 431 20.44 -3.51 -4.09
C VAL A 431 19.50 -2.84 -3.08
N GLY A 432 18.94 -1.66 -3.42
CA GLY A 432 17.96 -0.99 -2.58
C GLY A 432 16.71 -1.83 -2.36
N GLU A 433 16.15 -2.38 -3.43
CA GLU A 433 14.95 -3.25 -3.39
C GLU A 433 15.19 -4.51 -2.55
N ARG A 434 16.32 -5.20 -2.72
CA ARG A 434 16.71 -6.37 -1.91
C ARG A 434 16.97 -6.05 -0.44
N CYS A 435 17.21 -4.79 -0.12
CA CYS A 435 17.36 -4.32 1.27
C CYS A 435 16.09 -3.69 1.83
N GLY A 436 14.92 -3.92 1.20
CA GLY A 436 13.62 -3.45 1.70
C GLY A 436 13.34 -1.96 1.48
N TYR A 437 13.95 -1.35 0.46
CA TYR A 437 13.66 0.02 0.06
C TYR A 437 12.94 0.06 -1.29
N SER A 438 11.68 0.41 -1.30
CA SER A 438 10.89 0.58 -2.54
C SER A 438 11.26 1.83 -3.34
N ASP A 439 11.90 2.83 -2.70
CA ASP A 439 12.34 4.09 -3.32
C ASP A 439 13.86 4.16 -3.36
N TYR A 440 14.41 4.16 -4.57
CA TYR A 440 15.86 4.26 -4.81
C TYR A 440 16.50 5.53 -4.23
N PHE A 441 15.82 6.67 -4.35
CA PHE A 441 16.40 7.95 -3.88
C PHE A 441 16.40 8.03 -2.36
N TYR A 442 15.37 7.46 -1.73
CA TYR A 442 15.35 7.32 -0.30
C TYR A 442 16.48 6.40 0.17
N PHE A 443 16.65 5.23 -0.47
CA PHE A 443 17.75 4.32 -0.21
C PHE A 443 19.12 5.02 -0.32
N ALA A 444 19.40 5.69 -1.46
CA ALA A 444 20.66 6.36 -1.69
C ALA A 444 20.98 7.44 -0.64
N ARG A 445 19.94 8.20 -0.21
CA ARG A 445 20.07 9.19 0.84
C ARG A 445 20.37 8.58 2.20
N VAL A 446 19.67 7.50 2.58
CA VAL A 446 19.90 6.77 3.84
C VAL A 446 21.29 6.15 3.83
N PHE A 447 21.69 5.53 2.72
CA PHE A 447 23.00 4.92 2.55
C PHE A 447 24.12 5.95 2.69
N ARG A 448 23.99 7.13 2.02
CA ARG A 448 24.96 8.22 2.14
C ARG A 448 25.03 8.77 3.57
N LYS A 449 23.90 8.90 4.25
CA LYS A 449 23.86 9.32 5.65
C LYS A 449 24.57 8.32 6.57
N TYR A 450 24.47 7.03 6.25
CA TYR A 450 25.05 5.95 7.07
C TYR A 450 26.56 5.75 6.81
N THR A 451 26.99 5.80 5.54
CA THR A 451 28.37 5.50 5.13
C THR A 451 29.21 6.74 4.83
N GLY A 452 28.60 7.92 4.72
CA GLY A 452 29.26 9.16 4.27
C GLY A 452 29.36 9.30 2.74
N ARG A 453 29.00 8.27 1.96
CA ARG A 453 29.19 8.18 0.48
C ARG A 453 27.92 7.69 -0.20
N SER A 454 27.75 8.01 -1.47
CA SER A 454 26.69 7.42 -2.27
C SER A 454 26.96 5.92 -2.52
N PRO A 455 25.92 5.12 -2.80
CA PRO A 455 26.09 3.69 -3.13
C PRO A 455 27.01 3.45 -4.33
N GLY A 456 27.01 4.37 -5.32
CA GLY A 456 27.90 4.32 -6.50
C GLY A 456 29.36 4.53 -6.11
N GLU A 457 29.68 5.63 -5.44
CA GLU A 457 31.01 5.93 -4.95
C GLU A 457 31.55 4.82 -4.04
N TYR A 458 30.70 4.26 -3.19
CA TYR A 458 31.09 3.15 -2.31
C TYR A 458 31.46 1.88 -3.08
N ARG A 459 30.74 1.56 -4.16
CA ARG A 459 31.03 0.40 -5.02
C ARG A 459 32.34 0.60 -5.78
N GLU A 460 32.59 1.77 -6.34
CA GLU A 460 33.82 2.08 -7.09
C GLU A 460 35.07 1.90 -6.22
N GLU A 461 35.06 2.46 -5.02
CA GLU A 461 36.17 2.25 -4.08
C GLU A 461 36.35 0.79 -3.62
N ALA A 462 35.24 0.07 -3.41
CA ALA A 462 35.31 -1.34 -3.05
C ALA A 462 35.90 -2.20 -4.17
N ARG A 463 35.81 -1.75 -5.42
CA ARG A 463 36.42 -2.39 -6.60
C ARG A 463 37.90 -2.02 -6.78
N GLU A 464 38.24 -0.74 -6.56
CA GLU A 464 39.63 -0.27 -6.64
C GLU A 464 40.49 -0.87 -5.52
N GLY A 465 39.93 -1.22 -4.38
CA GLY A 465 40.61 -1.87 -3.25
C GLY A 465 40.79 -3.39 -3.35
N ARG A 466 40.32 -4.05 -4.42
CA ARG A 466 40.60 -5.47 -4.66
C ARG A 466 41.95 -5.60 -5.34
N PRO A 467 42.92 -6.35 -4.77
CA PRO A 467 44.13 -6.70 -5.48
C PRO A 467 43.75 -7.54 -6.72
N GLU A 468 44.26 -7.16 -7.89
CA GLU A 468 44.14 -7.98 -9.11
C GLU A 468 44.73 -9.37 -8.81
N GLU A 469 43.87 -10.36 -8.68
CA GLU A 469 44.26 -11.76 -8.71
C GLU A 469 44.63 -12.08 -10.15
N SER A 470 45.95 -12.13 -10.36
CA SER A 470 46.62 -12.57 -11.61
C SER A 470 46.60 -14.08 -11.72
#